data_03372d01cbac10c7767b28577abf5fa8
#
_entry.id   03372d01cbac10c7767b28577abf5fa8
#
_cell.length_a   1.000
_cell.length_b   1.000
_cell.length_c   1.000
_cell.angle_alpha   90.00
_cell.angle_beta   90.00
_cell.angle_gamma   90.00
#
_symmetry.space_group_name_H-M   'P 1'
#
loop_
_entity.id
_entity.type
_entity.pdbx_description
1 polymer ?
#
loop_
_entity_poly.entity_id
_entity_poly.type
_entity_poly.pdbx_seq_one_letter_code
_entity_poly.pdbx_strand_id
1 'polypeptide(L)'
;GSRVQAVVAELQGEKIDIIQWNPDEPTFIVNALAPAEVSKVVLDEEAGRVEVVVPDEQLSLAIGRRGQNVRLASQLTGWQIDIITESQDSERRQREFAERTGLFQEALDVDEVIAQLLVTEGFATVEDLAFVEAYEVAEIEGFDEDIVNELRTRAKDRLLTKAIANEEKLADAQPAED
;
A
#
# COMPACT_ATOMS: atom_id res chain seq x y z
N GLY A 1 -18.73 -28.18 -21.63
CA GLY A 1 -18.35 -27.96 -23.02
C GLY A 1 -19.54 -27.66 -23.92
N SER A 2 -20.52 -28.59 -24.07
CA SER A 2 -21.64 -28.46 -25.01
C SER A 2 -22.54 -27.25 -24.73
N ARG A 3 -22.76 -26.90 -23.47
CA ARG A 3 -23.58 -25.74 -23.10
C ARG A 3 -22.89 -24.43 -23.45
N VAL A 4 -21.58 -24.33 -23.26
CA VAL A 4 -20.79 -23.16 -23.68
C VAL A 4 -20.81 -23.01 -25.19
N GLN A 5 -20.64 -24.08 -25.94
CA GLN A 5 -20.71 -24.08 -27.39
C GLN A 5 -22.07 -23.59 -27.91
N ALA A 6 -23.16 -23.98 -27.26
CA ALA A 6 -24.51 -23.49 -27.62
C ALA A 6 -24.62 -21.97 -27.45
N VAL A 7 -24.08 -21.41 -26.34
CA VAL A 7 -24.10 -19.96 -26.12
C VAL A 7 -23.15 -19.25 -27.09
N VAL A 8 -21.97 -19.79 -27.37
CA VAL A 8 -21.05 -19.24 -28.40
C VAL A 8 -21.71 -19.20 -29.77
N ALA A 9 -22.47 -20.23 -30.14
CA ALA A 9 -23.22 -20.26 -31.42
C ALA A 9 -24.29 -19.16 -31.48
N GLU A 10 -25.05 -18.93 -30.40
CA GLU A 10 -26.03 -17.84 -30.33
C GLU A 10 -25.38 -16.46 -30.40
N LEU A 11 -24.18 -16.29 -29.86
CA LEU A 11 -23.39 -15.06 -29.91
C LEU A 11 -22.54 -14.94 -31.19
N GLN A 12 -22.87 -15.70 -32.22
CA GLN A 12 -22.21 -15.64 -33.53
C GLN A 12 -20.70 -15.93 -33.49
N GLY A 13 -20.26 -16.80 -32.59
CA GLY A 13 -18.88 -17.23 -32.48
C GLY A 13 -18.03 -16.38 -31.56
N GLU A 14 -18.62 -15.50 -30.77
CA GLU A 14 -17.90 -14.72 -29.79
C GLU A 14 -17.30 -15.61 -28.70
N LYS A 15 -16.04 -15.35 -28.32
CA LYS A 15 -15.34 -16.13 -27.29
C LYS A 15 -15.96 -15.87 -25.92
N ILE A 16 -16.24 -16.94 -25.20
CA ILE A 16 -16.76 -16.88 -23.83
C ILE A 16 -15.73 -17.46 -22.87
N ASP A 17 -15.36 -16.69 -21.88
CA ASP A 17 -14.58 -17.14 -20.73
C ASP A 17 -15.52 -17.30 -19.53
N ILE A 18 -15.45 -18.45 -18.86
CA ILE A 18 -16.27 -18.76 -17.69
C ILE A 18 -15.43 -18.55 -16.45
N ILE A 19 -15.86 -17.63 -15.60
CA ILE A 19 -15.20 -17.32 -14.34
C ILE A 19 -16.05 -17.84 -13.20
N GLN A 20 -15.43 -18.61 -12.29
CA GLN A 20 -16.10 -19.11 -11.10
C GLN A 20 -16.33 -17.96 -10.13
N TRP A 21 -17.58 -17.71 -9.80
CA TRP A 21 -17.95 -16.74 -8.77
C TRP A 21 -17.52 -17.25 -7.39
N ASN A 22 -17.09 -16.33 -6.53
CA ASN A 22 -16.74 -16.60 -5.14
C ASN A 22 -17.25 -15.45 -4.27
N PRO A 23 -17.83 -15.70 -3.08
CA PRO A 23 -18.22 -14.66 -2.13
C PRO A 23 -17.03 -13.92 -1.52
N ASP A 24 -15.86 -14.56 -1.48
CA ASP A 24 -14.59 -13.93 -1.10
C ASP A 24 -14.08 -13.09 -2.28
N GLU A 25 -14.13 -11.77 -2.12
CA GLU A 25 -13.81 -10.82 -3.19
C GLU A 25 -12.40 -10.97 -3.74
N PRO A 26 -11.34 -11.10 -2.90
CA PRO A 26 -9.99 -11.34 -3.42
C PRO A 26 -9.91 -12.61 -4.29
N THR A 27 -10.53 -13.69 -3.86
CA THR A 27 -10.58 -14.94 -4.63
C THR A 27 -11.32 -14.78 -5.95
N PHE A 28 -12.43 -14.05 -5.96
CA PHE A 28 -13.18 -13.77 -7.19
C PHE A 28 -12.37 -12.93 -8.18
N ILE A 29 -11.64 -11.93 -7.69
CA ILE A 29 -10.75 -11.09 -8.52
C ILE A 29 -9.63 -11.94 -9.14
N VAL A 30 -8.99 -12.82 -8.37
CA VAL A 30 -7.98 -13.75 -8.86
C VAL A 30 -8.54 -14.67 -9.93
N ASN A 31 -9.73 -15.23 -9.71
CA ASN A 31 -10.41 -16.06 -10.70
C ASN A 31 -10.70 -15.29 -11.99
N ALA A 32 -11.12 -14.03 -11.89
CA ALA A 32 -11.43 -13.17 -13.03
C ALA A 32 -10.21 -12.81 -13.88
N LEU A 33 -9.01 -12.82 -13.30
CA LEU A 33 -7.74 -12.55 -13.99
C LEU A 33 -7.11 -13.80 -14.60
N ALA A 34 -7.67 -14.99 -14.35
CA ALA A 34 -7.17 -16.22 -14.96
C ALA A 34 -7.07 -16.09 -16.50
N PRO A 35 -6.10 -16.72 -17.15
CA PRO A 35 -5.14 -17.68 -16.63
C PRO A 35 -3.88 -17.06 -16.01
N ALA A 36 -3.82 -15.74 -15.83
CA ALA A 36 -2.67 -15.08 -15.19
C ALA A 36 -2.57 -15.50 -13.71
N GLU A 37 -1.35 -15.76 -13.26
CA GLU A 37 -1.05 -16.04 -11.86
C GLU A 37 -0.98 -14.74 -11.07
N VAL A 38 -1.49 -14.75 -9.85
CA VAL A 38 -1.50 -13.60 -8.94
C VAL A 38 -0.72 -13.94 -7.68
N SER A 39 0.22 -13.08 -7.31
CA SER A 39 1.04 -13.25 -6.11
C SER A 39 0.40 -12.64 -4.86
N LYS A 40 -0.29 -11.49 -5.02
CA LYS A 40 -0.84 -10.72 -3.91
C LYS A 40 -2.01 -9.86 -4.37
N VAL A 41 -3.00 -9.70 -3.50
CA VAL A 41 -4.15 -8.81 -3.71
C VAL A 41 -4.29 -7.89 -2.50
N VAL A 42 -4.38 -6.59 -2.75
CA VAL A 42 -4.61 -5.57 -1.72
C VAL A 42 -5.87 -4.78 -2.05
N LEU A 43 -6.89 -4.91 -1.21
CA LEU A 43 -8.18 -4.23 -1.37
C LEU A 43 -8.17 -2.88 -0.65
N ASP A 44 -8.65 -1.86 -1.34
CA ASP A 44 -9.01 -0.57 -0.77
C ASP A 44 -10.53 -0.38 -0.93
N GLU A 45 -11.26 -0.76 0.10
CA GLU A 45 -12.72 -0.75 0.09
C GLU A 45 -13.30 0.66 0.00
N GLU A 46 -12.63 1.64 0.62
CA GLU A 46 -13.08 3.03 0.61
C GLU A 46 -12.98 3.64 -0.78
N ALA A 47 -11.89 3.36 -1.49
CA ALA A 47 -11.69 3.83 -2.85
C ALA A 47 -12.36 2.94 -3.91
N GLY A 48 -12.84 1.75 -3.55
CA GLY A 48 -13.36 0.75 -4.51
C GLY A 48 -12.29 0.24 -5.48
N ARG A 49 -11.04 0.25 -5.05
CA ARG A 49 -9.85 -0.13 -5.84
C ARG A 49 -9.19 -1.37 -5.27
N VAL A 50 -8.60 -2.15 -6.12
CA VAL A 50 -7.77 -3.28 -5.75
C VAL A 50 -6.45 -3.24 -6.52
N GLU A 51 -5.37 -3.43 -5.80
CA GLU A 51 -4.04 -3.59 -6.37
C GLU A 51 -3.70 -5.08 -6.41
N VAL A 52 -3.35 -5.55 -7.59
CA VAL A 52 -3.00 -6.95 -7.85
C VAL A 52 -1.53 -7.01 -8.25
N VAL A 53 -0.75 -7.78 -7.49
CA VAL A 53 0.66 -8.02 -7.78
C VAL A 53 0.79 -9.35 -8.48
N VAL A 54 1.46 -9.34 -9.63
CA VAL A 54 1.70 -10.53 -10.45
C VAL A 54 3.20 -10.74 -10.67
N PRO A 55 3.66 -11.98 -10.91
CA PRO A 55 5.00 -12.23 -11.41
C PRO A 55 5.27 -11.42 -12.68
N ASP A 56 6.50 -10.95 -12.87
CA ASP A 56 6.84 -10.04 -13.98
C ASP A 56 6.45 -10.61 -15.34
N GLU A 57 6.63 -11.90 -15.54
CA GLU A 57 6.29 -12.62 -16.78
C GLU A 57 4.78 -12.76 -17.00
N GLN A 58 3.96 -12.57 -15.97
CA GLN A 58 2.51 -12.67 -16.04
C GLN A 58 1.80 -11.34 -16.36
N LEU A 59 2.53 -10.22 -16.33
CA LEU A 59 1.94 -8.89 -16.49
C LEU A 59 1.14 -8.75 -17.79
N SER A 60 1.73 -9.14 -18.92
CA SER A 60 1.07 -9.05 -20.22
C SER A 60 -0.18 -9.92 -20.29
N LEU A 61 -0.16 -11.09 -19.67
CA LEU A 61 -1.30 -12.01 -19.61
C LEU A 61 -2.42 -11.47 -18.73
N ALA A 62 -2.07 -10.89 -17.56
CA ALA A 62 -3.03 -10.30 -16.64
C ALA A 62 -3.73 -9.08 -17.23
N ILE A 63 -3.01 -8.20 -17.90
CA ILE A 63 -3.57 -7.02 -18.58
C ILE A 63 -4.36 -7.44 -19.81
N GLY A 64 -3.82 -8.39 -20.58
CA GLY A 64 -4.40 -8.84 -21.85
C GLY A 64 -4.17 -7.86 -23.00
N ARG A 65 -4.57 -8.29 -24.19
CA ARG A 65 -4.43 -7.49 -25.40
C ARG A 65 -5.23 -6.19 -25.27
N ARG A 66 -4.56 -5.04 -25.37
CA ARG A 66 -5.18 -3.70 -25.24
C ARG A 66 -5.92 -3.50 -23.91
N GLY A 67 -5.47 -4.15 -22.85
CA GLY A 67 -6.10 -4.07 -21.53
C GLY A 67 -7.42 -4.83 -21.42
N GLN A 68 -7.74 -5.72 -22.37
CA GLN A 68 -9.03 -6.41 -22.42
C GLN A 68 -9.28 -7.30 -21.20
N ASN A 69 -8.29 -8.08 -20.76
CA ASN A 69 -8.47 -8.99 -19.63
C ASN A 69 -8.75 -8.25 -18.32
N VAL A 70 -7.94 -7.26 -17.99
CA VAL A 70 -8.13 -6.46 -16.78
C VAL A 70 -9.42 -5.64 -16.81
N ARG A 71 -9.81 -5.12 -17.97
CA ARG A 71 -11.07 -4.39 -18.13
C ARG A 71 -12.29 -5.29 -17.92
N LEU A 72 -12.30 -6.49 -18.51
CA LEU A 72 -13.37 -7.46 -18.31
C LEU A 72 -13.45 -7.93 -16.85
N ALA A 73 -12.30 -8.20 -16.21
CA ALA A 73 -12.24 -8.56 -14.81
C ALA A 73 -12.79 -7.44 -13.92
N SER A 74 -12.44 -6.18 -14.20
CA SER A 74 -12.95 -5.01 -13.49
C SER A 74 -14.49 -4.87 -13.64
N GLN A 75 -15.02 -5.03 -14.83
CA GLN A 75 -16.46 -4.97 -15.08
C GLN A 75 -17.20 -6.12 -14.39
N LEU A 76 -16.63 -7.33 -14.39
CA LEU A 76 -17.24 -8.51 -13.80
C LEU A 76 -17.31 -8.42 -12.27
N THR A 77 -16.23 -7.95 -11.64
CA THR A 77 -16.08 -7.91 -10.18
C THR A 77 -16.61 -6.62 -9.55
N GLY A 78 -16.74 -5.56 -10.33
CA GLY A 78 -17.12 -4.24 -9.84
C GLY A 78 -15.97 -3.44 -9.20
N TRP A 79 -14.75 -3.98 -9.20
CA TRP A 79 -13.57 -3.34 -8.65
C TRP A 79 -12.73 -2.66 -9.72
N GLN A 80 -12.18 -1.49 -9.40
CA GLN A 80 -11.13 -0.91 -10.23
C GLN A 80 -9.82 -1.65 -9.95
N ILE A 81 -9.31 -2.37 -10.94
CA ILE A 81 -8.13 -3.24 -10.79
C ILE A 81 -6.89 -2.55 -11.34
N ASP A 82 -5.90 -2.36 -10.48
CA ASP A 82 -4.57 -1.91 -10.84
C ASP A 82 -3.60 -3.09 -10.76
N ILE A 83 -2.90 -3.38 -11.84
CA ILE A 83 -1.95 -4.51 -11.90
C ILE A 83 -0.54 -3.97 -11.89
N ILE A 84 0.27 -4.49 -10.97
CA ILE A 84 1.71 -4.22 -10.87
C ILE A 84 2.50 -5.52 -10.83
N THR A 85 3.78 -5.45 -11.17
CA THR A 85 4.68 -6.59 -11.09
C THR A 85 5.26 -6.75 -9.68
N GLU A 86 5.76 -7.95 -9.37
CA GLU A 86 6.53 -8.21 -8.14
C GLU A 86 7.75 -7.29 -8.02
N SER A 87 8.44 -7.03 -9.14
CA SER A 87 9.58 -6.11 -9.19
C SER A 87 9.18 -4.68 -8.83
N GLN A 88 8.09 -4.18 -9.39
CA GLN A 88 7.56 -2.84 -9.07
C GLN A 88 7.12 -2.74 -7.60
N ASP A 89 6.47 -3.76 -7.07
CA ASP A 89 6.08 -3.82 -5.66
C ASP A 89 7.30 -3.84 -4.73
N SER A 90 8.33 -4.61 -5.06
CA SER A 90 9.59 -4.67 -4.32
C SER A 90 10.33 -3.33 -4.34
N GLU A 91 10.46 -2.70 -5.50
CA GLU A 91 11.09 -1.37 -5.63
C GLU A 91 10.33 -0.31 -4.82
N ARG A 92 9.00 -0.34 -4.84
CA ARG A 92 8.17 0.57 -4.05
C ARG A 92 8.42 0.38 -2.56
N ARG A 93 8.41 -0.85 -2.06
CA ARG A 93 8.66 -1.15 -0.64
C ARG A 93 10.06 -0.74 -0.20
N GLN A 94 11.07 -0.94 -1.04
CA GLN A 94 12.44 -0.49 -0.76
C GLN A 94 12.54 1.03 -0.69
N ARG A 95 11.85 1.73 -1.59
CA ARG A 95 11.80 3.20 -1.59
C ARG A 95 11.11 3.73 -0.35
N GLU A 96 9.94 3.20 -0.01
CA GLU A 96 9.18 3.58 1.19
C GLU A 96 10.01 3.32 2.47
N PHE A 97 10.72 2.19 2.52
CA PHE A 97 11.61 1.88 3.64
C PHE A 97 12.74 2.91 3.77
N ALA A 98 13.40 3.25 2.66
CA ALA A 98 14.46 4.24 2.65
C ALA A 98 13.96 5.66 3.02
N GLU A 99 12.81 6.05 2.51
CA GLU A 99 12.17 7.33 2.82
C GLU A 99 11.80 7.44 4.31
N ARG A 100 11.19 6.40 4.88
CA ARG A 100 10.85 6.36 6.32
C ARG A 100 12.10 6.35 7.20
N THR A 101 13.13 5.59 6.81
CA THR A 101 14.43 5.57 7.52
C THR A 101 15.03 6.98 7.52
N GLY A 102 15.09 7.65 6.37
CA GLY A 102 15.59 9.01 6.27
C GLY A 102 14.78 10.02 7.09
N LEU A 103 13.45 9.86 7.12
CA LEU A 103 12.56 10.69 7.93
C LEU A 103 12.88 10.57 9.43
N PHE A 104 13.07 9.35 9.94
CA PHE A 104 13.43 9.15 11.36
C PHE A 104 14.83 9.65 11.68
N GLN A 105 15.81 9.44 10.79
CA GLN A 105 17.16 9.98 10.96
C GLN A 105 17.14 11.51 11.12
N GLU A 106 16.43 12.20 10.21
CA GLU A 106 16.35 13.66 10.24
C GLU A 106 15.52 14.19 11.42
N ALA A 107 14.35 13.56 11.65
CA ALA A 107 13.41 14.07 12.65
C ALA A 107 13.86 13.82 14.10
N LEU A 108 14.54 12.70 14.36
CA LEU A 108 14.92 12.25 15.68
C LEU A 108 16.43 12.42 15.97
N ASP A 109 17.22 12.79 14.97
CA ASP A 109 18.69 12.86 15.06
C ASP A 109 19.28 11.55 15.56
N VAL A 110 18.91 10.45 14.90
CA VAL A 110 19.39 9.10 15.20
C VAL A 110 20.20 8.53 14.05
N ASP A 111 21.01 7.51 14.35
CA ASP A 111 21.73 6.79 13.31
C ASP A 111 20.81 5.91 12.43
N GLU A 112 21.36 5.45 11.33
CA GLU A 112 20.63 4.65 10.35
C GLU A 112 20.10 3.33 10.94
N VAL A 113 20.85 2.71 11.84
CA VAL A 113 20.48 1.41 12.44
C VAL A 113 19.24 1.56 13.31
N ILE A 114 19.19 2.58 14.16
CA ILE A 114 18.02 2.88 14.99
C ILE A 114 16.81 3.22 14.12
N ALA A 115 16.98 4.06 13.10
CA ALA A 115 15.92 4.42 12.17
C ALA A 115 15.37 3.20 11.42
N GLN A 116 16.23 2.31 10.94
CA GLN A 116 15.83 1.07 10.28
C GLN A 116 15.08 0.12 11.22
N LEU A 117 15.49 0.00 12.47
CA LEU A 117 14.79 -0.80 13.46
C LEU A 117 13.37 -0.28 13.70
N LEU A 118 13.19 1.04 13.84
CA LEU A 118 11.87 1.65 13.98
C LEU A 118 10.97 1.36 12.79
N VAL A 119 11.47 1.49 11.57
CA VAL A 119 10.70 1.18 10.35
C VAL A 119 10.36 -0.30 10.26
N THR A 120 11.29 -1.18 10.62
CA THR A 120 11.09 -2.64 10.60
C THR A 120 10.00 -3.07 11.59
N GLU A 121 9.91 -2.42 12.74
CA GLU A 121 8.88 -2.66 13.75
C GLU A 121 7.51 -2.05 13.41
N GLY A 122 7.41 -1.36 12.28
CA GLY A 122 6.15 -0.88 11.74
C GLY A 122 5.84 0.59 12.03
N PHE A 123 6.76 1.35 12.64
CA PHE A 123 6.58 2.79 12.80
C PHE A 123 6.69 3.49 11.45
N ALA A 124 5.67 4.25 11.08
CA ALA A 124 5.64 4.98 9.82
C ALA A 124 5.91 6.48 9.98
N THR A 125 5.54 7.04 11.11
CA THR A 125 5.60 8.48 11.40
C THR A 125 6.21 8.78 12.77
N VAL A 126 6.62 10.03 12.94
CA VAL A 126 7.11 10.54 14.25
C VAL A 126 5.97 10.56 15.26
N GLU A 127 4.75 10.83 14.79
CA GLU A 127 3.52 10.79 15.59
C GLU A 127 3.29 9.42 16.21
N ASP A 128 3.44 8.33 15.43
CA ASP A 128 3.29 6.97 15.93
C ASP A 128 4.22 6.71 17.12
N LEU A 129 5.48 7.11 17.02
CA LEU A 129 6.46 6.93 18.06
C LEU A 129 6.20 7.82 19.30
N ALA A 130 5.71 9.05 19.09
CA ALA A 130 5.42 9.98 20.17
C ALA A 130 4.26 9.51 21.07
N PHE A 131 3.27 8.86 20.49
CA PHE A 131 2.02 8.48 21.17
C PHE A 131 1.93 7.00 21.54
N VAL A 132 2.80 6.14 21.02
CA VAL A 132 2.85 4.73 21.40
C VAL A 132 3.24 4.56 22.89
N GLU A 133 2.79 3.50 23.51
CA GLU A 133 3.17 3.18 24.87
C GLU A 133 4.65 2.79 24.96
N ALA A 134 5.33 3.23 26.04
CA ALA A 134 6.77 3.03 26.17
C ALA A 134 7.18 1.55 26.17
N TYR A 135 6.33 0.66 26.69
CA TYR A 135 6.61 -0.77 26.73
C TYR A 135 6.63 -1.41 25.35
N GLU A 136 5.82 -0.91 24.39
CA GLU A 136 5.82 -1.42 23.02
C GLU A 136 7.14 -1.12 22.30
N VAL A 137 7.70 0.06 22.52
CA VAL A 137 9.00 0.42 21.95
C VAL A 137 10.14 -0.34 22.66
N ALA A 138 9.99 -0.62 23.95
CA ALA A 138 10.98 -1.37 24.73
C ALA A 138 11.04 -2.87 24.36
N GLU A 139 10.02 -3.41 23.69
CA GLU A 139 10.03 -4.78 23.16
C GLU A 139 10.94 -4.93 21.93
N ILE A 140 11.36 -3.83 21.31
CA ILE A 140 12.25 -3.84 20.16
C ILE A 140 13.64 -4.33 20.59
N GLU A 141 14.13 -5.37 19.96
CA GLU A 141 15.45 -5.92 20.25
C GLU A 141 16.55 -4.86 20.03
N GLY A 142 17.35 -4.63 21.04
CA GLY A 142 18.41 -3.62 21.01
C GLY A 142 18.02 -2.26 21.61
N PHE A 143 16.77 -2.08 22.04
CA PHE A 143 16.32 -0.86 22.73
C PHE A 143 16.24 -1.10 24.24
N ASP A 144 16.95 -0.27 24.99
CA ASP A 144 16.81 -0.18 26.43
C ASP A 144 15.86 0.96 26.83
N GLU A 145 15.52 1.04 28.10
CA GLU A 145 14.58 2.04 28.62
C GLU A 145 15.08 3.48 28.38
N ASP A 146 16.37 3.72 28.44
CA ASP A 146 16.97 5.04 28.22
C ASP A 146 16.82 5.46 26.75
N ILE A 147 17.10 4.56 25.81
CA ILE A 147 16.90 4.78 24.37
C ILE A 147 15.43 5.06 24.07
N VAL A 148 14.51 4.27 24.62
CA VAL A 148 13.06 4.44 24.42
C VAL A 148 12.59 5.82 24.91
N ASN A 149 12.99 6.22 26.11
CA ASN A 149 12.63 7.52 26.67
C ASN A 149 13.19 8.67 25.84
N GLU A 150 14.44 8.57 25.39
CA GLU A 150 15.08 9.58 24.55
C GLU A 150 14.37 9.71 23.21
N LEU A 151 14.08 8.60 22.53
CA LEU A 151 13.38 8.61 21.23
C LEU A 151 11.98 9.22 21.33
N ARG A 152 11.22 8.87 22.37
CA ARG A 152 9.88 9.44 22.60
C ARG A 152 9.93 10.93 22.93
N THR A 153 10.92 11.36 23.68
CA THR A 153 11.13 12.78 23.99
C THR A 153 11.45 13.55 22.72
N ARG A 154 12.39 13.09 21.92
CA ARG A 154 12.73 13.72 20.62
C ARG A 154 11.54 13.75 19.67
N ALA A 155 10.73 12.68 19.60
CA ALA A 155 9.54 12.65 18.79
C ALA A 155 8.52 13.72 19.21
N LYS A 156 8.25 13.87 20.50
CA LYS A 156 7.37 14.90 21.05
C LYS A 156 7.88 16.31 20.80
N ASP A 157 9.17 16.55 21.00
CA ASP A 157 9.82 17.84 20.77
C ASP A 157 9.74 18.22 19.27
N ARG A 158 9.93 17.26 18.38
CA ARG A 158 9.79 17.49 16.93
C ARG A 158 8.37 17.89 16.54
N LEU A 159 7.37 17.22 17.11
CA LEU A 159 5.95 17.57 16.87
C LEU A 159 5.60 18.95 17.39
N LEU A 160 6.09 19.32 18.58
CA LEU A 160 5.88 20.63 19.15
C LEU A 160 6.51 21.73 18.29
N THR A 161 7.74 21.53 17.84
CA THR A 161 8.44 22.46 16.95
C THR A 161 7.68 22.65 15.64
N LYS A 162 7.17 21.56 15.05
CA LYS A 162 6.37 21.59 13.82
C LYS A 162 5.05 22.32 14.01
N ALA A 163 4.38 22.15 15.14
CA ALA A 163 3.14 22.83 15.48
C ALA A 163 3.36 24.35 15.61
N ILE A 164 4.40 24.77 16.32
CA ILE A 164 4.75 26.20 16.46
C ILE A 164 5.06 26.83 15.11
N ALA A 165 5.87 26.17 14.26
CA ALA A 165 6.20 26.68 12.93
C ALA A 165 4.98 26.79 12.00
N ASN A 166 3.98 25.92 12.17
CA ASN A 166 2.72 26.01 11.42
C ASN A 166 1.84 27.17 11.91
N GLU A 167 1.78 27.41 13.22
CA GLU A 167 1.05 28.56 13.78
C GLU A 167 1.65 29.89 13.33
N GLU A 168 2.97 30.02 13.32
CA GLU A 168 3.67 31.21 12.84
C GLU A 168 3.37 31.48 11.35
N LYS A 169 3.41 30.43 10.51
CA LYS A 169 3.07 30.56 9.08
C LYS A 169 1.61 30.97 8.85
N LEU A 170 0.69 30.49 9.67
CA LEU A 170 -0.72 30.88 9.61
C LEU A 170 -0.95 32.32 10.05
N ALA A 171 -0.22 32.79 11.07
CA ALA A 171 -0.26 34.18 11.53
C ALA A 171 0.28 35.14 10.47
N ASP A 172 1.36 34.79 9.78
CA ASP A 172 1.94 35.60 8.70
C ASP A 172 1.10 35.58 7.41
N ALA A 173 0.22 34.59 7.23
CA ALA A 173 -0.65 34.48 6.06
C ALA A 173 -1.98 35.17 6.19
N GLN A 174 -2.33 35.73 7.36
CA GLN A 174 -3.50 36.55 7.54
C GLN A 174 -3.19 38.00 7.08
N PRO A 175 -3.83 38.52 6.02
CA PRO A 175 -3.69 39.94 5.66
C PRO A 175 -4.24 40.80 6.79
N ALA A 176 -3.49 41.84 7.15
CA ALA A 176 -3.98 42.86 8.04
C ALA A 176 -5.30 43.42 7.46
N GLU A 177 -6.42 43.18 8.12
CA GLU A 177 -7.67 43.88 7.84
C GLU A 177 -7.50 45.30 8.35
N ASP A 178 -7.36 46.27 7.40
CA ASP A 178 -7.58 47.68 7.61
C ASP A 178 -9.07 48.05 7.40
#